data_461f8d9d9bd7864d0899cdc110885f33
#
_entry.id   461f8d9d9bd7864d0899cdc110885f33
#
_cell.length_a   1.000
_cell.length_b   1.000
_cell.length_c   1.000
_cell.angle_alpha   90.00
_cell.angle_beta   90.00
_cell.angle_gamma   90.00
#
_symmetry.space_group_name_H-M   'P 1'
#
loop_
_entity.id
_entity.type
_entity.pdbx_description
1 polymer ?
#
loop_
_entity_poly.entity_id
_entity_poly.type
_entity_poly.pdbx_seq_one_letter_code
_entity_poly.pdbx_strand_id
1 'polypeptide(L)'
;MGSNLSIVAISLAGSHRRERASASLNSLDIPWTFFDALRVPAKGLPQYDEALAVRFWGRGLSRAEIGCAASHMSVMAKLAASDTDDFWTLVVEDDVVLDAGFSFRSLPDICKVAEIGYLRLYGRHMAPCKHVAWLDQRELVRFERAPMGTQAYLISSRAARRFIDSVTTINRPVDWEMDRFWANGLYNYALFPFPCLELTMPSSIAKAADSVRAPTAIDRAARFAWKSKEYVLRLSENIRLRQSDKRIRARLAGVTSLHGSMPETIRTIEGL
;
A
#
# COMPACT_ATOMS: atom_id res chain seq x y z
N MET A 1 19.08 17.78 2.90
CA MET A 1 18.21 17.47 4.07
C MET A 1 17.61 16.10 3.78
N GLY A 2 17.98 15.08 4.56
CA GLY A 2 17.45 13.72 4.36
C GLY A 2 15.94 13.70 4.59
N SER A 3 15.21 13.02 3.72
CA SER A 3 13.78 12.83 3.91
C SER A 3 13.53 12.04 5.20
N ASN A 4 12.52 12.45 5.98
CA ASN A 4 12.08 11.75 7.19
C ASN A 4 11.40 10.43 6.79
N LEU A 5 12.19 9.40 6.50
CA LEU A 5 11.74 8.05 6.14
C LEU A 5 12.03 7.08 7.28
N SER A 6 11.04 6.30 7.67
CA SER A 6 11.20 5.13 8.53
C SER A 6 10.51 3.90 7.91
N ILE A 7 10.89 2.71 8.35
CA ILE A 7 10.20 1.48 7.96
C ILE A 7 9.44 0.93 9.16
N VAL A 8 8.20 0.50 8.91
CA VAL A 8 7.39 -0.24 9.88
C VAL A 8 7.09 -1.62 9.31
N ALA A 9 7.60 -2.66 9.97
CA ALA A 9 7.35 -4.04 9.60
C ALA A 9 6.21 -4.62 10.45
N ILE A 10 5.08 -4.91 9.84
CA ILE A 10 3.93 -5.51 10.53
C ILE A 10 4.17 -7.01 10.66
N SER A 11 4.18 -7.51 11.89
CA SER A 11 4.42 -8.92 12.19
C SER A 11 3.75 -9.32 13.49
N LEU A 12 3.29 -10.57 13.60
CA LEU A 12 2.80 -11.10 14.87
C LEU A 12 3.93 -11.12 15.90
N ALA A 13 3.62 -10.74 17.13
CA ALA A 13 4.56 -10.86 18.26
C ALA A 13 5.03 -12.31 18.39
N GLY A 14 6.35 -12.52 18.48
CA GLY A 14 6.96 -13.86 18.55
C GLY A 14 6.96 -14.66 17.25
N SER A 15 6.60 -14.06 16.11
CA SER A 15 6.68 -14.73 14.81
C SER A 15 8.13 -15.11 14.46
N HIS A 16 8.35 -16.37 14.06
CA HIS A 16 9.63 -16.85 13.53
C HIS A 16 10.07 -16.14 12.24
N ARG A 17 9.14 -15.45 11.57
CA ARG A 17 9.44 -14.66 10.34
C ARG A 17 10.23 -13.40 10.66
N ARG A 18 10.18 -12.89 11.91
CA ARG A 18 10.88 -11.67 12.33
C ARG A 18 12.38 -11.72 12.13
N GLU A 19 13.01 -12.87 12.36
CA GLU A 19 14.45 -13.03 12.17
C GLU A 19 14.85 -12.73 10.71
N ARG A 20 14.16 -13.35 9.75
CA ARG A 20 14.40 -13.10 8.33
C ARG A 20 14.08 -11.67 7.92
N ALA A 21 12.93 -11.15 8.37
CA ALA A 21 12.54 -9.77 8.10
C ALA A 21 13.59 -8.79 8.63
N SER A 22 14.10 -9.00 9.85
CA SER A 22 15.19 -8.19 10.42
C SER A 22 16.44 -8.22 9.56
N ALA A 23 16.87 -9.39 9.09
CA ALA A 23 18.04 -9.51 8.22
C ALA A 23 17.90 -8.69 6.93
N SER A 24 16.72 -8.77 6.28
CA SER A 24 16.41 -7.98 5.09
C SER A 24 16.36 -6.47 5.36
N LEU A 25 15.74 -6.07 6.47
CA LEU A 25 15.58 -4.64 6.81
C LEU A 25 16.89 -3.99 7.26
N ASN A 26 17.76 -4.71 7.97
CA ASN A 26 19.08 -4.22 8.39
C ASN A 26 19.99 -3.88 7.20
N SER A 27 19.79 -4.49 6.03
CA SER A 27 20.58 -4.22 4.84
C SER A 27 20.25 -2.86 4.17
N LEU A 28 19.16 -2.21 4.55
CA LEU A 28 18.67 -1.01 3.86
C LEU A 28 19.22 0.30 4.43
N ASP A 29 19.91 0.29 5.56
CA ASP A 29 20.39 1.49 6.26
C ASP A 29 19.30 2.57 6.44
N ILE A 30 18.07 2.16 6.72
CA ILE A 30 16.91 3.02 7.03
C ILE A 30 16.41 2.63 8.43
N PRO A 31 16.13 3.59 9.32
CA PRO A 31 15.53 3.28 10.62
C PRO A 31 14.25 2.47 10.48
N TRP A 32 14.14 1.37 11.19
CA TRP A 32 12.97 0.52 11.13
C TRP A 32 12.55 -0.03 12.49
N THR A 33 11.28 -0.41 12.61
CA THR A 33 10.71 -1.03 13.82
C THR A 33 9.69 -2.08 13.45
N PHE A 34 9.49 -3.07 14.33
CA PHE A 34 8.32 -3.93 14.25
C PHE A 34 7.09 -3.24 14.83
N PHE A 35 5.97 -3.44 14.17
CA PHE A 35 4.64 -3.23 14.71
C PHE A 35 4.02 -4.58 15.01
N ASP A 36 3.68 -4.84 16.28
CA ASP A 36 3.00 -6.06 16.70
C ASP A 36 1.59 -6.11 16.10
N ALA A 37 1.38 -7.05 15.18
CA ALA A 37 0.12 -7.17 14.47
C ALA A 37 -1.05 -7.41 15.42
N LEU A 38 -2.14 -6.70 15.20
CA LEU A 38 -3.34 -6.72 16.01
C LEU A 38 -4.30 -7.83 15.56
N ARG A 39 -5.07 -8.34 16.50
CA ARG A 39 -6.16 -9.30 16.20
C ARG A 39 -7.52 -8.62 16.06
N VAL A 40 -7.66 -7.45 16.67
CA VAL A 40 -8.89 -6.64 16.68
C VAL A 40 -8.53 -5.16 16.52
N PRO A 41 -9.44 -4.32 15.99
CA PRO A 41 -9.20 -2.90 15.85
C PRO A 41 -8.99 -2.22 17.20
N ALA A 42 -8.05 -1.26 17.24
CA ALA A 42 -7.81 -0.45 18.41
C ALA A 42 -9.02 0.47 18.70
N LYS A 43 -9.20 0.82 19.98
CA LYS A 43 -10.25 1.77 20.39
C LYS A 43 -10.04 3.12 19.70
N GLY A 44 -11.12 3.70 19.17
CA GLY A 44 -11.07 4.98 18.45
C GLY A 44 -10.76 4.86 16.96
N LEU A 45 -10.44 3.67 16.46
CA LEU A 45 -10.31 3.38 15.03
C LEU A 45 -11.58 2.70 14.49
N PRO A 46 -11.74 2.62 13.14
CA PRO A 46 -12.85 1.92 12.52
C PRO A 46 -13.01 0.50 13.06
N GLN A 47 -14.21 0.15 13.49
CA GLN A 47 -14.54 -1.17 14.01
C GLN A 47 -15.11 -2.05 12.90
N TYR A 48 -15.02 -3.37 13.08
CA TYR A 48 -15.61 -4.34 12.16
C TYR A 48 -17.13 -4.37 12.28
N ASP A 49 -17.82 -4.32 11.14
CA ASP A 49 -19.27 -4.48 11.03
C ASP A 49 -19.59 -5.64 10.06
N GLU A 50 -20.01 -6.77 10.63
CA GLU A 50 -20.35 -7.96 9.85
C GLU A 50 -21.53 -7.73 8.93
N ALA A 51 -22.57 -7.01 9.38
CA ALA A 51 -23.77 -6.75 8.58
C ALA A 51 -23.43 -5.95 7.31
N LEU A 52 -22.57 -4.94 7.44
CA LEU A 52 -22.07 -4.18 6.30
C LEU A 52 -21.12 -5.00 5.43
N ALA A 53 -20.29 -5.87 6.02
CA ALA A 53 -19.43 -6.78 5.27
C ALA A 53 -20.25 -7.76 4.41
N VAL A 54 -21.27 -8.42 4.98
CA VAL A 54 -22.16 -9.29 4.24
C VAL A 54 -22.89 -8.53 3.13
N ARG A 55 -23.37 -7.32 3.39
CA ARG A 55 -24.09 -6.49 2.43
C ARG A 55 -23.23 -6.04 1.27
N PHE A 56 -22.05 -5.48 1.52
CA PHE A 56 -21.22 -4.83 0.49
C PHE A 56 -20.09 -5.73 -0.04
N TRP A 57 -19.45 -6.52 0.83
CA TRP A 57 -18.43 -7.48 0.43
C TRP A 57 -19.02 -8.83 0.00
N GLY A 58 -20.11 -9.25 0.63
CA GLY A 58 -20.88 -10.47 0.31
C GLY A 58 -20.62 -11.64 1.23
N ARG A 59 -19.74 -11.46 2.19
CA ARG A 59 -19.45 -12.39 3.29
C ARG A 59 -18.90 -11.64 4.48
N GLY A 60 -18.90 -12.26 5.65
CA GLY A 60 -18.10 -11.78 6.77
C GLY A 60 -16.60 -11.86 6.47
N LEU A 61 -15.81 -11.15 7.25
CA LEU A 61 -14.35 -11.21 7.21
C LEU A 61 -13.83 -12.28 8.18
N SER A 62 -12.76 -12.95 7.81
CA SER A 62 -12.03 -13.82 8.73
C SER A 62 -11.32 -12.99 9.82
N ARG A 63 -11.01 -13.63 10.95
CA ARG A 63 -10.26 -12.99 12.04
C ARG A 63 -8.94 -12.42 11.55
N ALA A 64 -8.31 -13.07 10.59
CA ALA A 64 -7.05 -12.61 10.03
C ALA A 64 -7.23 -11.40 9.11
N GLU A 65 -8.30 -11.33 8.30
CA GLU A 65 -8.61 -10.13 7.51
C GLU A 65 -8.93 -8.93 8.42
N ILE A 66 -9.62 -9.17 9.53
CA ILE A 66 -9.90 -8.14 10.55
C ILE A 66 -8.60 -7.68 11.20
N GLY A 67 -7.74 -8.62 11.61
CA GLY A 67 -6.44 -8.32 12.22
C GLY A 67 -5.49 -7.58 11.28
N CYS A 68 -5.46 -7.96 10.01
CA CYS A 68 -4.70 -7.25 8.97
C CYS A 68 -5.20 -5.81 8.83
N ALA A 69 -6.51 -5.60 8.70
CA ALA A 69 -7.10 -4.26 8.65
C ALA A 69 -6.78 -3.44 9.90
N ALA A 70 -6.95 -4.04 11.08
CA ALA A 70 -6.63 -3.41 12.36
C ALA A 70 -5.18 -2.94 12.44
N SER A 71 -4.24 -3.78 11.98
CA SER A 71 -2.80 -3.50 12.00
C SER A 71 -2.43 -2.35 11.06
N HIS A 72 -2.82 -2.43 9.80
CA HIS A 72 -2.53 -1.38 8.82
C HIS A 72 -3.17 -0.04 9.19
N MET A 73 -4.43 -0.04 9.64
CA MET A 73 -5.10 1.20 10.08
C MET A 73 -4.42 1.80 11.31
N SER A 74 -3.94 0.98 12.25
CA SER A 74 -3.23 1.48 13.43
C SER A 74 -1.88 2.08 13.07
N VAL A 75 -1.13 1.49 12.13
CA VAL A 75 0.12 2.09 11.61
C VAL A 75 -0.18 3.42 10.92
N MET A 76 -1.19 3.46 10.07
CA MET A 76 -1.58 4.69 9.37
C MET A 76 -2.10 5.78 10.33
N ALA A 77 -2.85 5.40 11.36
CA ALA A 77 -3.33 6.34 12.38
C ALA A 77 -2.18 6.97 13.18
N LYS A 78 -1.16 6.16 13.55
CA LYS A 78 0.06 6.68 14.19
C LYS A 78 0.79 7.66 13.28
N LEU A 79 0.92 7.34 12.01
CA LEU A 79 1.55 8.22 11.02
C LEU A 79 0.72 9.50 10.80
N ALA A 80 -0.61 9.39 10.73
CA ALA A 80 -1.53 10.51 10.57
C ALA A 80 -1.48 11.51 11.73
N ALA A 81 -1.13 11.04 12.93
CA ALA A 81 -0.94 11.87 14.13
C ALA A 81 0.40 12.64 14.15
N SER A 82 1.27 12.46 13.14
CA SER A 82 2.51 13.23 13.02
C SER A 82 2.23 14.72 12.84
N ASP A 83 3.03 15.57 13.49
CA ASP A 83 2.91 17.03 13.41
C ASP A 83 3.36 17.59 12.06
N THR A 84 3.96 16.77 11.21
CA THR A 84 4.43 17.17 9.88
C THR A 84 3.80 16.33 8.78
N ASP A 85 3.41 16.98 7.68
CA ASP A 85 2.92 16.33 6.46
C ASP A 85 4.02 15.62 5.67
N ASP A 86 5.27 15.84 6.03
CA ASP A 86 6.48 15.40 5.32
C ASP A 86 7.14 14.15 5.90
N PHE A 87 6.49 13.49 6.85
CA PHE A 87 6.96 12.21 7.35
C PHE A 87 6.48 11.05 6.46
N TRP A 88 7.41 10.15 6.12
CA TRP A 88 7.15 9.04 5.23
C TRP A 88 7.41 7.71 5.94
N THR A 89 6.54 6.76 5.72
CA THR A 89 6.70 5.40 6.23
C THR A 89 6.63 4.40 5.09
N LEU A 90 7.66 3.58 4.97
CA LEU A 90 7.61 2.35 4.20
C LEU A 90 7.01 1.27 5.11
N VAL A 91 5.79 0.86 4.80
CA VAL A 91 5.10 -0.21 5.53
C VAL A 91 5.34 -1.52 4.79
N VAL A 92 5.78 -2.54 5.50
CA VAL A 92 6.01 -3.89 4.95
C VAL A 92 5.41 -4.96 5.85
N GLU A 93 5.02 -6.09 5.30
CA GLU A 93 4.64 -7.30 6.04
C GLU A 93 5.88 -8.20 6.25
N ASP A 94 5.83 -9.17 7.16
CA ASP A 94 6.98 -10.01 7.55
C ASP A 94 7.28 -11.16 6.57
N ASP A 95 6.53 -11.24 5.47
CA ASP A 95 6.69 -12.25 4.41
C ASP A 95 7.19 -11.68 3.08
N VAL A 96 7.79 -10.49 3.10
CA VAL A 96 8.40 -9.90 1.91
C VAL A 96 9.92 -9.94 1.94
N VAL A 97 10.51 -9.97 0.74
CA VAL A 97 11.92 -9.68 0.50
C VAL A 97 12.00 -8.37 -0.26
N LEU A 98 12.84 -7.47 0.24
CA LEU A 98 13.11 -6.18 -0.38
C LEU A 98 14.34 -6.31 -1.29
N ASP A 99 14.30 -5.66 -2.45
CA ASP A 99 15.44 -5.57 -3.36
C ASP A 99 16.53 -4.70 -2.73
N ALA A 100 17.61 -5.32 -2.26
CA ALA A 100 18.71 -4.62 -1.61
C ALA A 100 19.48 -3.67 -2.57
N GLY A 101 19.39 -3.91 -3.87
CA GLY A 101 19.98 -3.03 -4.90
C GLY A 101 19.12 -1.78 -5.19
N PHE A 102 17.91 -1.71 -4.63
CA PHE A 102 16.99 -0.61 -4.87
C PHE A 102 17.09 0.49 -3.80
N SER A 103 17.18 1.75 -4.22
CA SER A 103 17.29 2.90 -3.30
C SER A 103 15.92 3.33 -2.75
N PHE A 104 15.46 2.68 -1.67
CA PHE A 104 14.23 3.09 -0.98
C PHE A 104 14.32 4.49 -0.37
N ARG A 105 15.52 4.97 -0.01
CA ARG A 105 15.74 6.30 0.57
C ARG A 105 15.32 7.45 -0.34
N SER A 106 15.46 7.28 -1.65
CA SER A 106 15.11 8.31 -2.64
C SER A 106 13.61 8.43 -2.92
N LEU A 107 12.82 7.42 -2.53
CA LEU A 107 11.39 7.37 -2.84
C LEU A 107 10.58 8.56 -2.30
N PRO A 108 10.77 9.03 -1.05
CA PRO A 108 10.05 10.20 -0.56
C PRO A 108 10.28 11.44 -1.42
N ASP A 109 11.51 11.70 -1.85
CA ASP A 109 11.82 12.88 -2.64
C ASP A 109 11.22 12.80 -4.05
N ILE A 110 11.23 11.63 -4.66
CA ILE A 110 10.54 11.36 -5.93
C ILE A 110 9.04 11.55 -5.78
N CYS A 111 8.45 10.99 -4.72
CA CYS A 111 7.04 11.12 -4.44
C CYS A 111 6.62 12.58 -4.18
N LYS A 112 7.48 13.39 -3.52
CA LYS A 112 7.27 14.83 -3.35
C LYS A 112 7.27 15.57 -4.68
N VAL A 113 8.26 15.34 -5.54
CA VAL A 113 8.32 15.94 -6.88
C VAL A 113 7.09 15.54 -7.70
N ALA A 114 6.69 14.29 -7.62
CA ALA A 114 5.52 13.76 -8.32
C ALA A 114 4.17 14.14 -7.68
N GLU A 115 4.16 14.70 -6.47
CA GLU A 115 2.94 14.91 -5.66
C GLU A 115 2.15 13.61 -5.41
N ILE A 116 2.86 12.51 -5.24
CA ILE A 116 2.30 11.19 -4.91
C ILE A 116 2.40 10.98 -3.41
N GLY A 117 1.28 10.86 -2.71
CA GLY A 117 1.28 10.61 -1.25
C GLY A 117 1.30 9.13 -0.88
N TYR A 118 1.03 8.24 -1.82
CA TYR A 118 0.98 6.80 -1.64
C TYR A 118 1.56 6.10 -2.86
N LEU A 119 2.53 5.21 -2.65
CA LEU A 119 3.21 4.45 -3.70
C LEU A 119 3.25 2.97 -3.34
N ARG A 120 2.66 2.14 -4.17
CA ARG A 120 2.71 0.68 -4.01
C ARG A 120 4.07 0.16 -4.46
N LEU A 121 4.62 -0.74 -3.66
CA LEU A 121 5.87 -1.43 -3.96
C LEU A 121 5.64 -2.94 -4.15
N TYR A 122 4.38 -3.35 -4.05
CA TYR A 122 3.89 -4.70 -4.27
C TYR A 122 2.47 -4.68 -4.84
N GLY A 123 2.14 -5.69 -5.63
CA GLY A 123 0.79 -5.99 -6.10
C GLY A 123 0.64 -7.49 -6.36
N ARG A 124 -0.44 -8.07 -5.85
CA ARG A 124 -0.70 -9.50 -5.98
C ARG A 124 -1.08 -9.90 -7.40
N HIS A 125 -1.69 -8.97 -8.12
CA HIS A 125 -2.14 -9.18 -9.50
C HIS A 125 -1.67 -8.05 -10.38
N MET A 126 -1.28 -8.40 -11.62
CA MET A 126 -1.05 -7.42 -12.66
C MET A 126 -2.41 -6.94 -13.18
N ALA A 127 -2.94 -5.88 -12.57
CA ALA A 127 -4.17 -5.24 -12.99
C ALA A 127 -3.91 -4.27 -14.17
N PRO A 128 -4.93 -3.89 -14.97
CA PRO A 128 -4.79 -2.86 -15.97
C PRO A 128 -4.19 -1.59 -15.40
N CYS A 129 -3.11 -1.10 -16.01
CA CYS A 129 -2.39 0.08 -15.59
C CYS A 129 -2.05 1.00 -16.76
N LYS A 130 -1.63 2.22 -16.44
CA LYS A 130 -1.10 3.22 -17.37
C LYS A 130 0.35 3.51 -17.03
N HIS A 131 1.20 3.52 -18.03
CA HIS A 131 2.54 4.07 -17.93
C HIS A 131 2.47 5.56 -17.62
N VAL A 132 3.23 6.00 -16.62
CA VAL A 132 3.32 7.41 -16.21
C VAL A 132 4.69 7.98 -16.54
N ALA A 133 5.77 7.36 -16.06
CA ALA A 133 7.14 7.79 -16.29
C ALA A 133 8.12 6.63 -16.13
N TRP A 134 9.31 6.77 -16.70
CA TRP A 134 10.46 5.92 -16.38
C TRP A 134 11.24 6.55 -15.22
N LEU A 135 11.63 5.71 -14.28
CA LEU A 135 12.48 6.04 -13.15
C LEU A 135 13.63 5.03 -13.14
N ASP A 136 14.68 5.34 -13.87
CA ASP A 136 15.79 4.44 -14.12
C ASP A 136 15.30 3.13 -14.80
N GLN A 137 15.55 1.98 -14.21
CA GLN A 137 15.14 0.67 -14.76
C GLN A 137 13.71 0.24 -14.39
N ARG A 138 12.91 1.12 -13.78
CA ARG A 138 11.55 0.84 -13.34
C ARG A 138 10.56 1.83 -13.93
N GLU A 139 9.38 1.32 -14.23
CA GLU A 139 8.26 2.17 -14.60
C GLU A 139 7.51 2.66 -13.37
N LEU A 140 7.18 3.94 -13.32
CA LEU A 140 6.07 4.42 -12.54
C LEU A 140 4.80 4.18 -13.33
N VAL A 141 3.95 3.30 -12.82
CA VAL A 141 2.64 2.99 -13.41
C VAL A 141 1.53 3.45 -12.48
N ARG A 142 0.34 3.67 -13.03
CA ARG A 142 -0.88 3.85 -12.24
C ARG A 142 -1.89 2.77 -12.58
N PHE A 143 -2.28 1.98 -11.60
CA PHE A 143 -3.32 0.97 -11.76
C PHE A 143 -4.71 1.61 -11.86
N GLU A 144 -5.46 1.20 -12.88
CA GLU A 144 -6.86 1.62 -13.11
C GLU A 144 -7.87 0.71 -12.38
N ARG A 145 -7.38 -0.42 -11.85
CA ARG A 145 -8.14 -1.40 -11.04
C ARG A 145 -7.29 -1.84 -9.86
N ALA A 146 -7.92 -2.59 -8.96
CA ALA A 146 -7.29 -3.12 -7.77
C ALA A 146 -6.18 -4.14 -8.09
N PRO A 147 -4.88 -3.84 -7.84
CA PRO A 147 -3.81 -4.83 -7.92
C PRO A 147 -3.78 -5.75 -6.69
N MET A 148 -4.47 -5.36 -5.61
CA MET A 148 -4.56 -6.05 -4.33
C MET A 148 -3.20 -6.22 -3.61
N GLY A 149 -3.27 -6.63 -2.34
CA GLY A 149 -2.11 -6.86 -1.49
C GLY A 149 -1.63 -5.60 -0.77
N THR A 150 -1.20 -5.79 0.47
CA THR A 150 -0.69 -4.74 1.38
C THR A 150 0.74 -4.97 1.81
N GLN A 151 1.41 -5.94 1.19
CA GLN A 151 2.71 -6.46 1.60
C GLN A 151 3.81 -5.40 1.65
N ALA A 152 3.78 -4.41 0.73
CA ALA A 152 4.73 -3.31 0.76
C ALA A 152 4.18 -2.06 0.08
N TYR A 153 4.25 -0.92 0.79
CA TYR A 153 3.89 0.40 0.24
C TYR A 153 4.58 1.53 1.01
N LEU A 154 4.83 2.63 0.32
CA LEU A 154 5.27 3.89 0.91
C LEU A 154 4.08 4.84 1.04
N ILE A 155 3.94 5.50 2.19
CA ILE A 155 2.86 6.44 2.45
C ILE A 155 3.33 7.64 3.26
N SER A 156 2.86 8.83 2.90
CA SER A 156 3.09 10.06 3.68
C SER A 156 2.07 10.21 4.81
N SER A 157 2.43 10.94 5.86
CA SER A 157 1.52 11.29 6.96
C SER A 157 0.23 11.96 6.47
N ARG A 158 0.32 12.82 5.47
CA ARG A 158 -0.84 13.46 4.83
C ARG A 158 -1.77 12.46 4.14
N ALA A 159 -1.21 11.49 3.41
CA ALA A 159 -2.01 10.45 2.74
C ALA A 159 -2.62 9.48 3.74
N ALA A 160 -1.89 9.12 4.79
CA ALA A 160 -2.38 8.27 5.88
C ALA A 160 -3.56 8.94 6.60
N ARG A 161 -3.47 10.23 6.91
CA ARG A 161 -4.59 11.01 7.50
C ARG A 161 -5.82 10.96 6.61
N ARG A 162 -5.67 11.26 5.32
CA ARG A 162 -6.78 11.19 4.35
C ARG A 162 -7.42 9.80 4.31
N PHE A 163 -6.62 8.74 4.35
CA PHE A 163 -7.16 7.38 4.37
C PHE A 163 -7.96 7.11 5.63
N ILE A 164 -7.40 7.39 6.82
CA ILE A 164 -8.06 7.16 8.10
C ILE A 164 -9.37 7.97 8.19
N ASP A 165 -9.38 9.22 7.75
CA ASP A 165 -10.58 10.07 7.75
C ASP A 165 -11.67 9.54 6.78
N SER A 166 -11.27 8.82 5.73
CA SER A 166 -12.21 8.27 4.74
C SER A 166 -12.86 6.95 5.15
N VAL A 167 -12.25 6.22 6.10
CA VAL A 167 -12.70 4.89 6.50
C VAL A 167 -13.43 4.97 7.84
N THR A 168 -14.72 4.74 7.85
CA THR A 168 -15.54 4.78 9.08
C THR A 168 -15.76 3.40 9.69
N THR A 169 -15.64 2.33 8.90
CA THR A 169 -15.99 0.97 9.30
C THR A 169 -15.19 -0.06 8.50
N ILE A 170 -14.71 -1.11 9.16
CA ILE A 170 -14.11 -2.25 8.48
C ILE A 170 -15.25 -3.16 8.00
N ASN A 171 -15.45 -3.23 6.69
CA ASN A 171 -16.49 -4.04 6.07
C ASN A 171 -16.02 -4.79 4.82
N ARG A 172 -14.71 -4.78 4.56
CA ARG A 172 -14.02 -5.51 3.49
C ARG A 172 -12.55 -5.68 3.85
N PRO A 173 -11.79 -6.56 3.17
CA PRO A 173 -10.35 -6.65 3.35
C PRO A 173 -9.66 -5.31 3.11
N VAL A 174 -8.60 -5.01 3.87
CA VAL A 174 -7.93 -3.70 3.85
C VAL A 174 -7.27 -3.38 2.52
N ASP A 175 -6.74 -4.37 1.82
CA ASP A 175 -6.17 -4.20 0.48
C ASP A 175 -7.22 -3.71 -0.53
N TRP A 176 -8.46 -4.23 -0.45
CA TRP A 176 -9.58 -3.72 -1.24
C TRP A 176 -10.00 -2.32 -0.82
N GLU A 177 -9.97 -1.99 0.46
CA GLU A 177 -10.29 -0.63 0.91
C GLU A 177 -9.22 0.36 0.45
N MET A 178 -7.93 0.00 0.52
CA MET A 178 -6.83 0.82 0.01
C MET A 178 -6.92 1.04 -1.50
N ASP A 179 -7.38 0.03 -2.25
CA ASP A 179 -7.52 0.10 -3.71
C ASP A 179 -8.72 0.93 -4.18
N ARG A 180 -9.57 1.43 -3.28
CA ARG A 180 -10.70 2.32 -3.59
C ARG A 180 -10.25 3.79 -3.72
N PHE A 181 -9.25 4.04 -4.54
CA PHE A 181 -8.64 5.37 -4.72
C PHE A 181 -9.65 6.49 -5.03
N TRP A 182 -10.80 6.17 -5.64
CA TRP A 182 -11.90 7.12 -5.88
C TRP A 182 -12.66 7.52 -4.62
N ALA A 183 -12.51 6.77 -3.53
CA ALA A 183 -13.17 7.03 -2.25
C ALA A 183 -12.19 7.57 -1.20
N ASN A 184 -10.96 7.07 -1.18
CA ASN A 184 -9.98 7.36 -0.13
C ASN A 184 -8.82 8.27 -0.58
N GLY A 185 -8.67 8.50 -1.90
CA GLY A 185 -7.61 9.34 -2.46
C GLY A 185 -6.21 8.73 -2.40
N LEU A 186 -6.06 7.44 -2.08
CA LEU A 186 -4.80 6.70 -2.24
C LEU A 186 -4.69 6.23 -3.69
N TYR A 187 -4.21 7.10 -4.56
CA TYR A 187 -4.09 6.77 -5.98
C TYR A 187 -3.06 5.67 -6.16
N ASN A 188 -3.45 4.58 -6.86
CA ASN A 188 -2.68 3.36 -7.02
C ASN A 188 -1.47 3.51 -7.96
N TYR A 189 -0.58 4.48 -7.68
CA TYR A 189 0.73 4.54 -8.31
C TYR A 189 1.62 3.42 -7.77
N ALA A 190 2.44 2.85 -8.64
CA ALA A 190 3.35 1.76 -8.29
C ALA A 190 4.63 1.81 -9.11
N LEU A 191 5.71 1.27 -8.57
CA LEU A 191 6.91 0.98 -9.33
C LEU A 191 6.83 -0.45 -9.90
N PHE A 192 7.12 -0.61 -11.18
CA PHE A 192 7.17 -1.91 -11.83
C PHE A 192 8.46 -2.06 -12.66
N PRO A 193 9.17 -3.21 -12.57
CA PRO A 193 8.95 -4.34 -11.65
C PRO A 193 8.92 -3.93 -10.18
N PHE A 194 8.13 -4.65 -9.36
CA PHE A 194 8.04 -4.34 -7.94
C PHE A 194 9.40 -4.54 -7.24
N PRO A 195 9.87 -3.59 -6.39
CA PRO A 195 11.09 -3.78 -5.60
C PRO A 195 10.90 -4.66 -4.38
N CYS A 196 9.75 -5.31 -4.25
CA CYS A 196 9.40 -6.22 -3.18
C CYS A 196 8.79 -7.49 -3.75
N LEU A 197 9.19 -8.64 -3.20
CA LEU A 197 8.67 -9.96 -3.54
C LEU A 197 8.02 -10.59 -2.32
N GLU A 198 6.81 -11.16 -2.48
CA GLU A 198 6.17 -11.96 -1.44
C GLU A 198 6.80 -13.35 -1.42
N LEU A 199 7.17 -13.81 -0.25
CA LEU A 199 7.62 -15.18 -0.04
C LEU A 199 6.40 -16.10 0.01
N THR A 200 6.39 -17.11 -0.84
CA THR A 200 5.36 -18.16 -0.80
C THR A 200 5.55 -19.01 0.47
N MET A 201 4.91 -18.57 1.55
CA MET A 201 4.90 -19.28 2.83
C MET A 201 3.48 -19.77 3.12
N PRO A 202 3.32 -20.87 3.87
CA PRO A 202 2.01 -21.24 4.37
C PRO A 202 1.38 -20.05 5.08
N SER A 203 0.23 -19.58 4.59
CA SER A 203 -0.48 -18.46 5.22
C SER A 203 -0.84 -18.85 6.66
N SER A 204 -0.45 -18.01 7.63
CA SER A 204 -0.95 -18.12 9.01
C SER A 204 -2.44 -17.72 9.12
N ILE A 205 -3.01 -17.27 7.99
CA ILE A 205 -4.41 -16.88 7.87
C ILE A 205 -5.22 -18.12 7.52
N ALA A 206 -6.00 -18.65 8.47
CA ALA A 206 -7.02 -19.66 8.17
C ALA A 206 -8.00 -19.09 7.13
N LYS A 207 -8.16 -19.80 6.01
CA LYS A 207 -9.00 -19.35 4.87
C LYS A 207 -10.51 -19.34 5.16
N ALA A 208 -10.95 -19.79 6.32
CA ALA A 208 -12.35 -19.84 6.67
C ALA A 208 -12.82 -18.47 7.18
N ALA A 209 -13.73 -17.85 6.43
CA ALA A 209 -14.55 -16.80 6.99
C ALA A 209 -15.49 -17.44 8.02
N ASP A 210 -15.37 -17.05 9.28
CA ASP A 210 -16.32 -17.45 10.34
C ASP A 210 -17.66 -16.70 10.18
N SER A 211 -18.12 -16.48 8.94
CA SER A 211 -19.35 -15.74 8.67
C SER A 211 -20.55 -16.59 9.05
N VAL A 212 -21.26 -16.17 10.08
CA VAL A 212 -22.48 -16.80 10.57
C VAL A 212 -23.69 -16.47 9.69
N ARG A 213 -23.62 -15.37 8.93
CA ARG A 213 -24.74 -14.84 8.15
C ARG A 213 -24.53 -14.98 6.65
N ALA A 214 -25.48 -15.66 5.98
CA ALA A 214 -25.56 -15.64 4.51
C ALA A 214 -26.24 -14.36 3.99
N PRO A 215 -25.84 -13.83 2.81
CA PRO A 215 -26.44 -12.64 2.22
C PRO A 215 -27.88 -12.91 1.78
N THR A 216 -28.81 -12.05 2.19
CA THR A 216 -30.21 -12.06 1.77
C THR A 216 -30.38 -11.55 0.33
N ALA A 217 -31.59 -11.66 -0.24
CA ALA A 217 -31.92 -11.07 -1.54
C ALA A 217 -31.72 -9.52 -1.53
N ILE A 218 -32.08 -8.88 -0.41
CA ILE A 218 -31.91 -7.44 -0.22
C ILE A 218 -30.42 -7.08 -0.19
N ASP A 219 -29.59 -7.87 0.51
CA ASP A 219 -28.12 -7.63 0.54
C ASP A 219 -27.52 -7.78 -0.86
N ARG A 220 -27.97 -8.76 -1.65
CA ARG A 220 -27.53 -8.95 -3.04
C ARG A 220 -27.88 -7.76 -3.93
N ALA A 221 -29.12 -7.26 -3.82
CA ALA A 221 -29.57 -6.09 -4.57
C ALA A 221 -28.80 -4.82 -4.16
N ALA A 222 -28.63 -4.59 -2.86
CA ALA A 222 -27.84 -3.47 -2.33
C ALA A 222 -26.38 -3.53 -2.80
N ARG A 223 -25.77 -4.72 -2.79
CA ARG A 223 -24.42 -4.92 -3.28
C ARG A 223 -24.29 -4.67 -4.78
N PHE A 224 -25.28 -5.07 -5.58
CA PHE A 224 -25.28 -4.78 -7.02
C PHE A 224 -25.32 -3.27 -7.27
N ALA A 225 -26.26 -2.55 -6.64
CA ALA A 225 -26.38 -1.11 -6.75
C ALA A 225 -25.09 -0.39 -6.30
N TRP A 226 -24.52 -0.84 -5.17
CA TRP A 226 -23.26 -0.31 -4.66
C TRP A 226 -22.10 -0.55 -5.63
N LYS A 227 -21.95 -1.77 -6.16
CA LYS A 227 -20.90 -2.09 -7.15
C LYS A 227 -21.01 -1.26 -8.42
N SER A 228 -22.23 -1.00 -8.89
CA SER A 228 -22.49 -0.15 -10.04
C SER A 228 -22.05 1.30 -9.77
N LYS A 229 -22.38 1.85 -8.59
CA LYS A 229 -21.91 3.16 -8.14
C LYS A 229 -20.37 3.22 -8.07
N GLU A 230 -19.74 2.23 -7.44
CA GLU A 230 -18.27 2.16 -7.32
C GLU A 230 -17.60 2.07 -8.71
N TYR A 231 -18.21 1.35 -9.65
CA TYR A 231 -17.71 1.28 -11.02
C TYR A 231 -17.71 2.66 -11.69
N VAL A 232 -18.82 3.40 -11.59
CA VAL A 232 -18.95 4.74 -12.20
C VAL A 232 -17.96 5.71 -11.56
N LEU A 233 -17.87 5.73 -10.22
CA LEU A 233 -16.92 6.59 -9.48
C LEU A 233 -15.47 6.28 -9.87
N ARG A 234 -15.09 5.01 -9.96
CA ARG A 234 -13.76 4.61 -10.41
C ARG A 234 -13.48 5.07 -11.83
N LEU A 235 -14.44 4.92 -12.74
CA LEU A 235 -14.28 5.33 -14.12
C LEU A 235 -14.07 6.85 -14.24
N SER A 236 -14.90 7.65 -13.56
CA SER A 236 -14.79 9.10 -13.55
C SER A 236 -13.45 9.55 -12.96
N GLU A 237 -13.01 8.92 -11.87
CA GLU A 237 -11.73 9.25 -11.25
C GLU A 237 -10.55 8.87 -12.14
N ASN A 238 -10.60 7.72 -12.83
CA ASN A 238 -9.58 7.35 -13.80
C ASN A 238 -9.45 8.36 -14.94
N ILE A 239 -10.57 8.94 -15.41
CA ILE A 239 -10.55 10.00 -16.43
C ILE A 239 -9.86 11.25 -15.87
N ARG A 240 -10.22 11.67 -14.66
CA ARG A 240 -9.61 12.82 -13.97
C ARG A 240 -8.11 12.65 -13.78
N LEU A 241 -7.67 11.47 -13.37
CA LEU A 241 -6.26 11.17 -13.10
C LEU A 241 -5.36 11.17 -14.35
N ARG A 242 -5.91 11.06 -15.57
CA ARG A 242 -5.11 11.19 -16.82
C ARG A 242 -4.37 12.54 -16.92
N GLN A 243 -4.97 13.60 -16.39
CA GLN A 243 -4.29 14.89 -16.35
C GLN A 243 -3.20 14.93 -15.27
N SER A 244 -3.45 14.30 -14.13
CA SER A 244 -2.43 14.14 -13.07
C SER A 244 -1.25 13.33 -13.57
N ASP A 245 -1.47 12.23 -14.30
CA ASP A 245 -0.42 11.42 -14.92
C ASP A 245 0.49 12.26 -15.84
N LYS A 246 -0.11 13.15 -16.65
CA LYS A 246 0.67 14.05 -17.53
C LYS A 246 1.52 15.04 -16.74
N ARG A 247 0.98 15.60 -15.64
CA ARG A 247 1.72 16.54 -14.77
C ARG A 247 2.87 15.83 -14.07
N ILE A 248 2.64 14.62 -13.55
CA ILE A 248 3.68 13.80 -12.91
C ILE A 248 4.79 13.51 -13.90
N ARG A 249 4.46 13.09 -15.12
CA ARG A 249 5.45 12.84 -16.18
C ARG A 249 6.30 14.08 -16.45
N ALA A 250 5.68 15.25 -16.58
CA ALA A 250 6.41 16.50 -16.82
C ALA A 250 7.37 16.86 -15.67
N ARG A 251 6.95 16.67 -14.42
CA ARG A 251 7.78 16.92 -13.24
C ARG A 251 8.95 15.95 -13.12
N LEU A 252 8.73 14.69 -13.48
CA LEU A 252 9.76 13.64 -13.39
C LEU A 252 10.71 13.62 -14.61
N ALA A 253 10.43 14.36 -15.67
CA ALA A 253 11.25 14.39 -16.87
C ALA A 253 12.71 14.87 -16.62
N GLY A 254 12.99 15.57 -15.51
CA GLY A 254 14.33 15.97 -15.08
C GLY A 254 14.95 15.07 -14.00
N VAL A 255 14.24 14.06 -13.52
CA VAL A 255 14.71 13.14 -12.47
C VAL A 255 15.32 11.92 -13.16
N THR A 256 16.62 11.91 -13.32
CA THR A 256 17.33 10.92 -14.15
C THR A 256 17.81 9.68 -13.40
N SER A 257 17.79 9.61 -12.09
CA SER A 257 18.18 8.39 -11.38
C SER A 257 17.54 8.23 -10.00
N LEU A 258 17.15 6.99 -9.70
CA LEU A 258 16.82 6.51 -8.35
C LEU A 258 18.08 6.24 -7.51
N HIS A 259 19.26 6.31 -8.12
CA HIS A 259 20.54 6.03 -7.46
C HIS A 259 21.13 7.34 -6.96
N GLY A 260 21.27 7.46 -5.64
CA GLY A 260 22.31 8.31 -5.08
C GLY A 260 23.64 7.81 -5.67
N SER A 261 24.48 8.73 -6.14
CA SER A 261 25.79 8.51 -6.79
C SER A 261 26.32 7.08 -6.71
N MET A 262 26.27 6.36 -7.84
CA MET A 262 26.98 5.07 -7.97
C MET A 262 28.44 5.27 -7.59
N PRO A 263 29.08 4.34 -6.87
CA PRO A 263 30.53 4.32 -6.72
C PRO A 263 31.16 4.34 -8.12
N GLU A 264 32.19 5.15 -8.32
CA GLU A 264 32.89 5.36 -9.61
C GLU A 264 33.37 4.07 -10.29
N THR A 265 33.43 2.96 -9.56
CA THR A 265 33.90 1.64 -10.03
C THR A 265 33.07 1.00 -11.14
N ILE A 266 31.82 1.42 -11.35
CA ILE A 266 30.95 0.81 -12.38
C ILE A 266 30.94 1.63 -13.69
N ARG A 267 31.42 2.88 -13.68
CA ARG A 267 31.54 3.68 -14.91
C ARG A 267 32.60 3.19 -15.92
N THR A 268 33.44 2.25 -15.52
CA THR A 268 34.53 1.75 -16.35
C THR A 268 34.14 0.57 -17.24
N ILE A 269 32.92 0.02 -17.13
CA ILE A 269 32.48 -1.17 -17.91
C ILE A 269 31.69 -0.76 -19.17
N GLU A 270 31.21 0.47 -19.29
CA GLU A 270 30.53 0.96 -20.50
C GLU A 270 31.46 1.46 -21.62
N GLY A 271 32.75 1.26 -21.49
CA GLY A 271 33.78 1.67 -22.44
C GLY A 271 34.54 0.51 -23.10
N LEU A 272 33.97 -0.69 -23.21
CA LEU A 272 34.56 -1.81 -23.98
C LEU A 272 33.63 -2.22 -25.12
#